data_7f2555ff550fc9a8ca4274fd2e9d2efb
#
_entry.id   7f2555ff550fc9a8ca4274fd2e9d2efb
#
_cell.length_a   1.000
_cell.length_b   1.000
_cell.length_c   1.000
_cell.angle_alpha   90.00
_cell.angle_beta   90.00
_cell.angle_gamma   90.00
#
_symmetry.space_group_name_H-M   'P 1'
#
loop_
_entity.id
_entity.type
_entity.pdbx_description
1 polymer ?
#
loop_
_entity_poly.entity_id
_entity_poly.type
_entity_poly.pdbx_seq_one_letter_code
_entity_poly.pdbx_strand_id
1 'polypeptide(L)' 'MDELVRTNDPVLLSWLTARLSGIGIEAVVLDTHTSVMEGSISAIQRRVMVESHNLEMARRILAEAEEIQAGETPGENLA' A
#
# COMPACT_ATOMS: atom_id res chain seq x y z
N MET A 1 -13.53 7.54 6.28
CA MET A 1 -12.44 6.97 5.50
C MET A 1 -12.20 5.54 5.93
N ASP A 2 -11.83 4.72 4.98
CA ASP A 2 -11.61 3.31 5.26
C ASP A 2 -10.17 2.95 4.96
N GLU A 3 -9.68 1.97 5.68
CA GLU A 3 -8.32 1.52 5.48
C GLU A 3 -8.25 0.64 4.24
N LEU A 4 -7.39 0.97 3.31
CA LEU A 4 -7.22 0.19 2.11
C LEU A 4 -6.19 -0.90 2.32
N VAL A 5 -5.05 -0.55 2.89
CA VAL A 5 -3.98 -1.51 3.07
C VAL A 5 -3.06 -1.01 4.17
N ARG A 6 -2.37 -1.94 4.81
CA ARG A 6 -1.42 -1.60 5.85
C ARG A 6 -0.12 -2.28 5.47
N THR A 7 0.95 -1.52 5.36
CA THR A 7 2.20 -2.06 4.91
C THR A 7 3.36 -1.21 5.39
N ASN A 8 4.55 -1.79 5.46
CA ASN A 8 5.74 -1.01 5.77
C ASN A 8 6.64 -0.94 4.55
N ASP A 9 6.16 -1.31 3.38
CA ASP A 9 6.97 -1.28 2.16
C ASP A 9 6.88 0.09 1.52
N PRO A 10 7.94 0.89 1.54
CA PRO A 10 7.87 2.23 1.00
C PRO A 10 7.69 2.27 -0.51
N VAL A 11 8.13 1.23 -1.21
CA VAL A 11 7.96 1.20 -2.64
C VAL A 11 6.49 1.01 -2.98
N LEU A 12 5.82 0.12 -2.27
CA LEU A 12 4.40 -0.09 -2.50
C LEU A 12 3.63 1.17 -2.15
N LEU A 13 3.97 1.82 -1.05
CA LEU A 13 3.27 3.03 -0.64
C LEU A 13 3.42 4.12 -1.69
N SER A 14 4.62 4.30 -2.20
CA SER A 14 4.85 5.33 -3.17
C SER A 14 4.11 5.06 -4.45
N TRP A 15 4.16 3.83 -4.94
CA TRP A 15 3.48 3.46 -6.17
C TRP A 15 1.98 3.61 -6.02
N LEU A 16 1.45 3.13 -4.91
CA LEU A 16 0.01 3.11 -4.71
C LEU A 16 -0.54 4.52 -4.58
N THR A 17 0.10 5.36 -3.80
CA THR A 17 -0.40 6.72 -3.61
C THR A 17 -0.30 7.50 -4.92
N ALA A 18 0.73 7.26 -5.71
CA ALA A 18 0.86 7.94 -6.99
C ALA A 18 -0.23 7.50 -7.94
N ARG A 19 -0.53 6.20 -7.98
CA ARG A 19 -1.56 5.70 -8.86
C ARG A 19 -2.92 6.23 -8.47
N LEU A 20 -3.22 6.23 -7.17
CA LEU A 20 -4.51 6.71 -6.70
C LEU A 20 -4.66 8.20 -7.02
N SER A 21 -3.61 8.96 -6.80
CA SER A 21 -3.66 10.37 -7.09
C SER A 21 -3.88 10.60 -8.59
N GLY A 22 -3.30 9.77 -9.42
CA GLY A 22 -3.45 9.91 -10.86
C GLY A 22 -4.87 9.71 -11.35
N ILE A 23 -5.70 9.01 -10.60
CA ILE A 23 -7.08 8.83 -10.99
C ILE A 23 -8.02 9.63 -10.10
N GLY A 24 -7.48 10.59 -9.36
CA GLY A 24 -8.31 11.49 -8.58
C GLY A 24 -8.73 10.99 -7.21
N ILE A 25 -8.10 9.96 -6.70
CA ILE A 25 -8.44 9.46 -5.37
C ILE A 25 -7.38 9.94 -4.40
N GLU A 26 -7.83 10.67 -3.40
CA GLU A 26 -6.91 11.18 -2.41
C GLU A 26 -6.69 10.12 -1.36
N ALA A 27 -5.47 9.76 -1.10
CA ALA A 27 -5.14 8.76 -0.10
C ALA A 27 -4.40 9.43 1.03
N VAL A 28 -4.70 9.02 2.25
CA VAL A 28 -4.04 9.56 3.42
C VAL A 28 -3.24 8.43 4.04
N VAL A 29 -1.97 8.66 4.30
CA VAL A 29 -1.11 7.65 4.87
C VAL A 29 -0.90 7.98 6.35
N LEU A 30 -1.28 7.05 7.21
CA LEU A 30 -1.15 7.25 8.65
C LEU A 30 -0.13 6.28 9.20
N ASP A 31 0.74 6.78 10.04
CA ASP A 31 1.72 5.93 10.66
C ASP A 31 1.15 5.30 11.88
N THR A 32 1.49 4.06 12.12
CA THR A 32 1.08 3.40 13.33
C THR A 32 2.15 3.62 14.32
N HIS A 33 1.86 4.38 15.30
CA HIS A 33 2.82 4.68 16.26
C HIS A 33 2.96 3.71 17.30
N THR A 34 3.29 2.57 17.19
CA THR A 34 3.36 1.66 18.22
C THR A 34 4.67 1.65 18.74
N SER A 35 4.82 1.45 19.86
CA SER A 35 5.91 1.31 20.55
C SER A 35 7.12 1.05 19.93
N VAL A 36 7.83 2.01 19.72
CA VAL A 36 9.02 1.84 19.16
C VAL A 36 10.03 1.52 20.13
N MET A 37 9.69 1.46 21.35
CA MET A 37 10.63 1.25 22.31
C MET A 37 11.27 -0.04 22.27
N GLU A 38 10.82 -0.94 21.55
CA GLU A 38 11.47 -2.16 21.52
C GLU A 38 12.52 -2.21 20.49
N GLY A 39 12.83 -1.20 19.86
CA GLY A 39 13.82 -1.23 18.85
C GLY A 39 13.37 -1.79 17.55
N SER A 40 12.14 -2.02 17.39
CA SER A 40 11.67 -2.60 16.17
C SER A 40 11.26 -1.56 15.22
N ILE A 41 12.12 -0.69 14.87
CA ILE A 41 11.78 0.37 13.99
C ILE A 41 11.29 -0.11 12.68
N SER A 42 11.81 -1.18 12.20
CA SER A 42 11.38 -1.65 10.91
C SER A 42 9.99 -2.19 10.94
N ALA A 43 9.41 -2.34 12.07
CA ALA A 43 8.06 -2.87 12.14
C ALA A 43 7.01 -1.79 12.10
N ILE A 44 7.36 -0.55 11.93
CA ILE A 44 6.37 0.50 11.85
C ILE A 44 5.60 0.36 10.57
N GLN A 45 4.30 0.21 10.68
CA GLN A 45 3.49 0.07 9.51
C GLN A 45 2.70 1.33 9.24
N ARG A 46 2.42 1.58 8.01
CA ARG A 46 1.62 2.72 7.60
C ARG A 46 0.32 2.25 7.00
N ARG A 47 -0.72 2.97 7.29
CA ARG A 47 -2.04 2.60 6.79
C ARG A 47 -2.43 3.57 5.69
N VAL A 48 -2.91 3.07 4.59
CA VAL A 48 -3.39 3.91 3.51
C VAL A 48 -4.90 3.98 3.63
N MET A 49 -5.42 5.18 3.81
CA MET A 49 -6.85 5.39 4.03
C MET A 49 -7.43 6.12 2.83
N VAL A 50 -8.61 5.73 2.41
CA VAL A 50 -9.30 6.40 1.30
C VAL A 50 -10.74 6.65 1.71
N GLU A 51 -11.41 7.55 1.01
CA GLU A 51 -12.82 7.79 1.25
C GLU A 51 -13.60 6.54 0.97
N SER A 52 -14.64 6.31 1.72
CA SER A 52 -15.41 5.08 1.59
C SER A 52 -15.92 4.86 0.18
N HIS A 53 -16.35 5.91 -0.48
CA HIS A 53 -16.90 5.74 -1.81
C HIS A 53 -15.82 5.44 -2.85
N ASN A 54 -14.54 5.58 -2.49
CA ASN A 54 -13.47 5.26 -3.40
C ASN A 54 -12.85 3.91 -3.08
N LEU A 55 -13.32 3.22 -2.06
CA LEU A 55 -12.65 2.04 -1.58
C LEU A 55 -12.61 0.93 -2.61
N GLU A 56 -13.68 0.74 -3.34
CA GLU A 56 -13.71 -0.35 -4.29
C GLU A 56 -12.74 -0.10 -5.42
N MET A 57 -12.68 1.11 -5.94
CA MET A 57 -11.74 1.41 -7.00
C MET A 57 -10.32 1.33 -6.48
N ALA A 58 -10.09 1.78 -5.25
CA ALA A 58 -8.77 1.71 -4.67
C ALA A 58 -8.32 0.28 -4.50
N ARG A 59 -9.23 -0.62 -4.18
CA ARG A 59 -8.89 -2.02 -4.08
C ARG A 59 -8.47 -2.60 -5.41
N ARG A 60 -9.04 -2.13 -6.49
CA ARG A 60 -8.63 -2.60 -7.80
C ARG A 60 -7.22 -2.15 -8.11
N ILE A 61 -6.87 -0.95 -7.70
CA ILE A 61 -5.52 -0.47 -7.92
C ILE A 61 -4.54 -1.27 -7.07
N LEU A 62 -4.93 -1.60 -5.84
CA LEU A 62 -4.08 -2.39 -4.98
C LEU A 62 -3.86 -3.77 -5.60
N ALA A 63 -4.87 -4.34 -6.20
CA ALA A 63 -4.73 -5.63 -6.84
C ALA A 63 -3.74 -5.57 -8.00
N GLU A 64 -3.69 -4.44 -8.71
CA GLU A 64 -2.71 -4.29 -9.75
C GLU A 64 -1.30 -4.34 -9.19
N ALA A 65 -1.10 -3.72 -8.04
CA ALA A 65 0.21 -3.75 -7.42
C ALA A 65 0.60 -5.15 -7.06
N GLU A 66 -0.33 -5.92 -6.54
CA GLU A 66 -0.04 -7.28 -6.15
C GLU A 66 0.27 -8.14 -7.37
N GLU A 67 -0.39 -7.89 -8.47
CA GLU A 67 -0.11 -8.62 -9.66
C GLU A 67 1.26 -8.29 -10.21
N ILE A 68 1.66 -7.04 -10.15
CA ILE A 68 2.96 -6.66 -10.60
C ILE A 68 4.02 -7.32 -9.78
N GLN A 69 3.87 -7.32 -8.47
CA GLN A 69 4.84 -7.94 -7.62
C GLN A 69 4.93 -9.43 -7.85
N ALA A 70 3.81 -10.06 -8.05
CA ALA A 70 3.81 -11.49 -8.30
C ALA A 70 4.46 -11.78 -9.64
N GLY A 71 4.23 -10.94 -10.62
CA GLY A 71 4.79 -11.17 -11.92
C GLY A 71 6.27 -10.97 -11.98
N GLU A 72 6.82 -10.30 -11.00
CA GLU A 72 8.22 -10.09 -10.98
C GLU A 72 8.95 -11.15 -10.23
N THR A 73 8.30 -12.16 -9.78
CA THR A 73 8.93 -13.22 -9.06
C THR A 73 9.93 -13.88 -9.95
N PRO A 74 11.16 -13.88 -9.61
CA PRO A 74 12.16 -14.37 -10.49
C PRO A 74 11.98 -15.79 -10.89
N GLY A 75 11.46 -16.55 -10.06
CA GLY A 75 11.35 -17.92 -10.37
C GLY A 75 10.57 -18.21 -11.53
N GLU A 76 9.58 -17.45 -11.86
CA GLU A 76 8.83 -17.82 -12.91
C GLU A 76 9.41 -17.53 -14.17
N ASN A 77 10.28 -16.67 -14.23
CA ASN A 77 10.83 -16.42 -15.44
C ASN A 77 11.68 -17.42 -15.96
N LEU A 78 12.04 -18.30 -15.20
CA LEU A 78 12.93 -19.23 -15.66
C LEU A 78 12.44 -20.19 -16.48
N ALA A 79 11.34 -20.17 -16.68
CA ALA A 79 10.81 -21.18 -17.48
C ALA A 79 11.51 -21.45 -18.69
#